data_25b8a114389d2cc17c3e4ac8d58863ba
#
_entry.id   25b8a114389d2cc17c3e4ac8d58863ba
#
_cell.length_a   1.000
_cell.length_b   1.000
_cell.length_c   1.000
_cell.angle_alpha   90.00
_cell.angle_beta   90.00
_cell.angle_gamma   90.00
#
_symmetry.space_group_name_H-M   'P 1'
#
loop_
_entity.id
_entity.type
_entity.pdbx_description
1 polymer ?
#
loop_
_entity_poly.entity_id
_entity_poly.type
_entity_poly.pdbx_seq_one_letter_code
_entity_poly.pdbx_strand_id
1 'polypeptide(L)'
;MDDLIPFWVEVIGVFAGFLGVIAWVPQIQRVWSEKKHDGISLPTFTLVSTSLVLWLVYGIVIGSVAMTLANVAALCCIITIIVGVVKLRNSQ
;
A
#
# COMPACT_ATOMS: atom_id res chain seq x y z
N MET A 1 20.78 -4.19 -8.80
CA MET A 1 19.83 -3.71 -9.52
C MET A 1 20.30 -2.46 -9.83
N ASP A 2 20.89 -1.70 -10.12
CA ASP A 2 21.34 -1.37 -10.44
C ASP A 2 21.96 -0.26 -10.93
N ASP A 3 22.66 -0.26 -11.79
CA ASP A 3 23.41 0.77 -12.45
C ASP A 3 22.55 1.86 -13.05
N LEU A 4 21.25 1.57 -13.23
CA LEU A 4 20.33 2.49 -13.87
C LEU A 4 19.75 3.53 -12.90
N ILE A 5 19.68 3.19 -11.63
CA ILE A 5 19.09 4.09 -10.63
C ILE A 5 20.15 4.39 -9.58
N PRO A 6 20.54 5.68 -9.43
CA PRO A 6 21.52 6.04 -8.41
C PRO A 6 21.07 5.66 -7.01
N PHE A 7 22.02 5.30 -6.17
CA PHE A 7 21.74 4.91 -4.79
C PHE A 7 20.95 5.98 -4.02
N TRP A 8 21.33 7.25 -4.18
CA TRP A 8 20.67 8.33 -3.44
C TRP A 8 19.22 8.49 -3.85
N VAL A 9 18.87 8.17 -5.09
CA VAL A 9 17.48 8.22 -5.55
C VAL A 9 16.68 7.10 -4.89
N GLU A 10 17.26 5.90 -4.81
CA GLU A 10 16.61 4.79 -4.12
C GLU A 10 16.40 5.09 -2.63
N VAL A 11 17.35 5.80 -1.99
CA VAL A 11 17.19 6.18 -0.58
C VAL A 11 15.96 7.08 -0.41
N ILE A 12 15.78 8.04 -1.32
CA ILE A 12 14.59 8.90 -1.27
C ILE A 12 13.32 8.06 -1.40
N GLY A 13 13.31 7.10 -2.32
CA GLY A 13 12.17 6.25 -2.54
C GLY A 13 11.84 5.37 -1.33
N VAL A 14 12.85 4.80 -0.68
CA VAL A 14 12.65 3.97 0.51
C VAL A 14 12.07 4.82 1.65
N PHE A 15 12.62 6.02 1.84
CA PHE A 15 12.13 6.91 2.89
C PHE A 15 10.68 7.31 2.62
N ALA A 16 10.37 7.67 1.37
CA ALA A 16 9.01 8.03 0.99
C ALA A 16 8.03 6.88 1.22
N GLY A 17 8.44 5.66 0.86
CA GLY A 17 7.63 4.47 1.08
C GLY A 17 7.37 4.22 2.55
N PHE A 18 8.39 4.42 3.39
CA PHE A 18 8.26 4.25 4.84
C PHE A 18 7.22 5.22 5.41
N LEU A 19 7.28 6.49 4.98
CA LEU A 19 6.30 7.48 5.41
C LEU A 19 4.89 7.10 4.96
N GLY A 20 4.79 6.57 3.75
CA GLY A 20 3.51 6.10 3.21
C GLY A 20 2.91 4.98 4.04
N VAL A 21 3.74 4.01 4.47
CA VAL A 21 3.27 2.91 5.31
C VAL A 21 2.77 3.44 6.65
N ILE A 22 3.53 4.36 7.26
CA ILE A 22 3.11 4.96 8.54
C ILE A 22 1.75 5.64 8.37
N ALA A 23 1.53 6.29 7.23
CA ALA A 23 0.26 6.98 6.98
C ALA A 23 -0.94 6.02 6.93
N TRP A 24 -0.73 4.75 6.57
CA TRP A 24 -1.81 3.77 6.55
C TRP A 24 -2.17 3.23 7.93
N VAL A 25 -1.27 3.35 8.92
CA VAL A 25 -1.51 2.79 10.26
C VAL A 25 -2.81 3.30 10.89
N PRO A 26 -3.13 4.60 10.87
CA PRO A 26 -4.39 5.07 11.44
C PRO A 26 -5.62 4.44 10.79
N GLN A 27 -5.59 4.21 9.48
CA GLN A 27 -6.70 3.58 8.79
C GLN A 27 -6.88 2.13 9.22
N ILE A 28 -5.77 1.41 9.37
CA ILE A 28 -5.82 0.02 9.82
C ILE A 28 -6.39 -0.05 11.23
N GLN A 29 -5.93 0.84 12.12
CA GLN A 29 -6.44 0.89 13.48
C GLN A 29 -7.92 1.21 13.51
N ARG A 30 -8.37 2.16 12.68
CA ARG A 30 -9.77 2.54 12.62
C ARG A 30 -10.66 1.35 12.26
N VAL A 31 -10.24 0.56 11.29
CA VAL A 31 -11.04 -0.59 10.83
C VAL A 31 -10.98 -1.75 11.82
N TRP A 32 -9.76 -2.13 12.23
CA TRP A 32 -9.60 -3.35 13.01
C TRP A 32 -9.85 -3.15 14.51
N SER A 33 -9.37 -2.04 15.08
CA SER A 33 -9.51 -1.79 16.52
C SER A 33 -10.79 -1.06 16.85
N GLU A 34 -11.13 -0.03 16.11
CA GLU A 34 -12.32 0.79 16.38
C GLU A 34 -13.56 0.27 15.69
N LYS A 35 -13.42 -0.70 14.80
CA LYS A 35 -14.55 -1.32 14.08
C LYS A 35 -15.34 -0.31 13.26
N LYS A 36 -14.67 0.68 12.69
CA LYS A 36 -15.32 1.72 11.88
C LYS A 36 -14.89 1.57 10.42
N HIS A 37 -15.88 1.42 9.55
CA HIS A 37 -15.62 1.30 8.11
C HIS A 37 -16.28 2.42 7.31
N ASP A 38 -16.81 3.43 7.99
CA ASP A 38 -17.49 4.53 7.33
C ASP A 38 -16.55 5.28 6.41
N GLY A 39 -17.05 5.62 5.23
CA GLY A 39 -16.28 6.40 4.28
C GLY A 39 -15.29 5.61 3.46
N ILE A 40 -15.16 4.30 3.68
CA ILE A 40 -14.27 3.47 2.89
C ILE A 40 -15.03 2.92 1.69
N SER A 41 -14.58 3.30 0.50
CA SER A 41 -15.16 2.84 -0.76
C SER A 41 -14.39 1.63 -1.24
N LEU A 42 -15.01 0.44 -1.18
CA LEU A 42 -14.36 -0.77 -1.67
C LEU A 42 -14.02 -0.70 -3.15
N PRO A 43 -14.89 -0.15 -4.03
CA PRO A 43 -14.51 0.02 -5.43
C PRO A 43 -13.25 0.88 -5.59
N THR A 44 -13.14 1.98 -4.84
CA THR A 44 -11.96 2.83 -4.90
C THR A 44 -10.71 2.08 -4.42
N PHE A 45 -10.82 1.37 -3.30
CA PHE A 45 -9.69 0.62 -2.77
C PHE A 45 -9.26 -0.50 -3.70
N THR A 46 -10.22 -1.15 -4.38
CA THR A 46 -9.91 -2.18 -5.38
C THR A 46 -9.17 -1.58 -6.56
N LEU A 47 -9.61 -0.41 -7.02
CA LEU A 47 -8.96 0.28 -8.11
C LEU A 47 -7.54 0.70 -7.75
N VAL A 48 -7.35 1.24 -6.54
CA VAL A 48 -6.02 1.60 -6.04
C VAL A 48 -5.13 0.37 -5.93
N SER A 49 -5.66 -0.75 -5.45
CA SER A 49 -4.89 -2.00 -5.35
C SER A 49 -4.42 -2.46 -6.72
N THR A 50 -5.30 -2.37 -7.73
CA THR A 50 -4.94 -2.72 -9.11
C THR A 50 -3.81 -1.83 -9.60
N SER A 51 -3.90 -0.53 -9.34
CA SER A 51 -2.86 0.42 -9.68
C SER A 51 -1.53 0.07 -9.03
N LEU A 52 -1.56 -0.30 -7.75
CA LEU A 52 -0.33 -0.64 -7.03
C LEU A 52 0.30 -1.92 -7.58
N VAL A 53 -0.50 -2.89 -8.02
CA VAL A 53 0.03 -4.08 -8.65
C VAL A 53 0.77 -3.71 -9.93
N LEU A 54 0.20 -2.83 -10.73
CA LEU A 54 0.84 -2.38 -11.96
C LEU A 54 2.13 -1.62 -11.67
N TRP A 55 2.12 -0.77 -10.64
CA TRP A 55 3.33 -0.06 -10.23
C TRP A 55 4.39 -1.02 -9.68
N LEU A 56 3.95 -2.09 -9.01
CA LEU A 56 4.88 -3.12 -8.54
C LEU A 56 5.58 -3.79 -9.71
N VAL A 57 4.81 -4.19 -10.72
CA VAL A 57 5.39 -4.80 -11.91
C VAL A 57 6.37 -3.84 -12.57
N TYR A 58 5.98 -2.58 -12.71
CA TYR A 58 6.84 -1.54 -13.27
C TYR A 58 8.15 -1.42 -12.47
N GLY A 59 8.05 -1.38 -11.14
CA GLY A 59 9.23 -1.28 -10.29
C GLY A 59 10.17 -2.45 -10.44
N ILE A 60 9.63 -3.66 -10.55
CA ILE A 60 10.44 -4.86 -10.75
C ILE A 60 11.14 -4.79 -12.11
N VAL A 61 10.42 -4.40 -13.15
CA VAL A 61 10.95 -4.36 -14.50
C VAL A 61 12.09 -3.36 -14.63
N ILE A 62 11.95 -2.17 -14.02
CA ILE A 62 13.02 -1.17 -14.09
C ILE A 62 14.12 -1.39 -13.05
N GLY A 63 13.97 -2.38 -12.18
CA GLY A 63 15.00 -2.70 -11.20
C GLY A 63 15.04 -1.78 -10.00
N SER A 64 13.93 -1.14 -9.65
CA SER A 64 13.89 -0.26 -8.47
C SER A 64 13.54 -1.04 -7.22
N VAL A 65 14.49 -1.14 -6.28
CA VAL A 65 14.23 -1.77 -4.98
C VAL A 65 13.23 -0.94 -4.20
N ALA A 66 13.39 0.38 -4.20
CA ALA A 66 12.52 1.26 -3.44
C ALA A 66 11.07 1.15 -3.90
N MET A 67 10.83 1.22 -5.20
CA MET A 67 9.49 1.14 -5.75
C MET A 67 8.86 -0.23 -5.49
N THR A 68 9.64 -1.30 -5.62
CA THR A 68 9.18 -2.65 -5.38
C THR A 68 8.74 -2.81 -3.92
N LEU A 69 9.59 -2.41 -2.98
CA LEU A 69 9.29 -2.54 -1.56
C LEU A 69 8.11 -1.65 -1.15
N ALA A 70 8.07 -0.42 -1.65
CA ALA A 70 7.00 0.51 -1.31
C ALA A 70 5.64 -0.02 -1.77
N ASN A 71 5.57 -0.57 -2.98
CA ASN A 71 4.30 -1.08 -3.49
C ASN A 71 3.86 -2.36 -2.80
N VAL A 72 4.80 -3.25 -2.45
CA VAL A 72 4.47 -4.44 -1.66
C VAL A 72 3.90 -4.03 -0.31
N ALA A 73 4.57 -3.10 0.37
CA ALA A 73 4.11 -2.65 1.69
C ALA A 73 2.75 -1.98 1.60
N ALA A 74 2.55 -1.11 0.60
CA ALA A 74 1.26 -0.44 0.42
C ALA A 74 0.14 -1.44 0.12
N LEU A 75 0.42 -2.45 -0.71
CA LEU A 75 -0.56 -3.49 -1.01
C LEU A 75 -0.94 -4.26 0.23
N CYS A 76 0.03 -4.61 1.07
CA CYS A 76 -0.26 -5.31 2.32
C CYS A 76 -1.18 -4.47 3.21
N CYS A 77 -0.91 -3.18 3.32
CA CYS A 77 -1.74 -2.28 4.12
C CYS A 77 -3.17 -2.19 3.58
N ILE A 78 -3.30 -1.99 2.26
CA ILE A 78 -4.61 -1.82 1.65
C ILE A 78 -5.42 -3.11 1.71
N ILE A 79 -4.79 -4.25 1.46
CA ILE A 79 -5.49 -5.55 1.54
C ILE A 79 -5.96 -5.79 2.97
N THR A 80 -5.13 -5.45 3.96
CA THR A 80 -5.51 -5.57 5.36
C THR A 80 -6.77 -4.74 5.64
N ILE A 81 -6.82 -3.51 5.13
CA ILE A 81 -7.99 -2.66 5.31
C ILE A 81 -9.21 -3.25 4.61
N ILE A 82 -9.06 -3.71 3.37
CA ILE A 82 -10.17 -4.30 2.62
C ILE A 82 -10.74 -5.51 3.35
N VAL A 83 -9.87 -6.41 3.82
CA VAL A 83 -10.32 -7.60 4.56
C VAL A 83 -11.10 -7.18 5.81
N GLY A 84 -10.58 -6.21 6.56
CA GLY A 84 -11.26 -5.73 7.75
C GLY A 84 -12.62 -5.11 7.45
N VAL A 85 -12.71 -4.31 6.39
CA VAL A 85 -13.98 -3.69 5.98
C VAL A 85 -14.99 -4.75 5.56
N VAL A 86 -14.56 -5.72 4.77
CA VAL A 86 -15.46 -6.79 4.32
C VAL A 86 -15.99 -7.57 5.52
N LYS A 87 -15.12 -7.91 6.47
CA LYS A 87 -15.55 -8.61 7.68
C LYS A 87 -16.56 -7.80 8.47
N LEU A 88 -16.33 -6.50 8.64
CA LEU A 88 -17.25 -5.65 9.38
C LEU A 88 -18.62 -5.58 8.69
N ARG A 89 -18.63 -5.41 7.38
CA ARG A 89 -19.87 -5.28 6.63
C ARG A 89 -20.64 -6.59 6.56
N ASN A 90 -19.95 -7.72 6.54
CA ASN A 90 -20.60 -9.03 6.53
C ASN A 90 -21.18 -9.41 7.88
N SER A 91 -20.69 -8.80 8.97
CA SER A 91 -21.20 -9.10 10.31
C SER A 91 -22.37 -8.18 10.73
N GLN A 92 -22.81 -7.28 9.85
CA GLN A 92 -23.91 -6.35 10.14
C GLN A 92 -25.27 -6.88 9.68
#